data_e5c9f8998b95b354c610b55b1505b6a3
#
_entry.id   e5c9f8998b95b354c610b55b1505b6a3
#
_cell.length_a   1.000
_cell.length_b   1.000
_cell.length_c   1.000
_cell.angle_alpha   90.00
_cell.angle_beta   90.00
_cell.angle_gamma   90.00
#
_symmetry.space_group_name_H-M   'P 1'
#
loop_
_entity.id
_entity.type
_entity.pdbx_description
1 polymer ?
#
loop_
_entity_poly.entity_id
_entity_poly.type
_entity_poly.pdbx_seq_one_letter_code
_entity_poly.pdbx_strand_id
1 'polypeptide(L)'
;MVQTWKFPANWSTSELAEGRVRSEQLFRKERKEEGPRAFEEVYREVEPRVREALEVTGDLLNLDGQAFIYDPTIWRILRYVCAPPVSEEDLWTLVGQKFRTVPADLCDETAEVIREVLDPVRFAWVAEGRQPNETERESAVMATSALLALELLRTRRRGTASKRQEAEVAAALEGIGYVLDAKRGDIDVLDVLERGHFSKERKVAGAKCDVPIRLKDGRLLAIECKVSNGPKNSWKRLIRECGGKSETWRQHFGTQVMSVAVLAGSFDLSCLERAQNMDGLWVYWQHDLKALTDFIETIA
;
A
#
# COMPACT_ATOMS: atom_id res chain seq x y z
N MET A 1 40.37 -13.57 -18.83
CA MET A 1 39.08 -13.92 -19.41
C MET A 1 38.15 -12.76 -19.11
N VAL A 2 37.52 -12.15 -20.11
CA VAL A 2 36.51 -11.11 -19.91
C VAL A 2 35.24 -11.82 -19.39
N GLN A 3 34.84 -11.50 -18.18
CA GLN A 3 33.63 -12.05 -17.59
C GLN A 3 32.44 -11.52 -18.36
N THR A 4 31.78 -12.36 -19.15
CA THR A 4 30.58 -12.01 -19.88
C THR A 4 29.38 -12.11 -18.93
N TRP A 5 28.82 -10.96 -18.54
CA TRP A 5 27.62 -10.90 -17.72
C TRP A 5 26.41 -11.45 -18.46
N LYS A 6 25.63 -12.33 -17.82
CA LYS A 6 24.30 -12.72 -18.32
C LYS A 6 23.27 -11.71 -17.85
N PHE A 7 22.33 -11.35 -18.72
CA PHE A 7 21.19 -10.48 -18.44
C PHE A 7 19.89 -11.24 -18.74
N PRO A 8 18.78 -10.87 -18.11
CA PRO A 8 17.47 -11.39 -18.50
C PRO A 8 17.19 -11.10 -19.96
N ALA A 9 16.49 -11.98 -20.64
CA ALA A 9 15.96 -11.68 -21.97
C ALA A 9 14.77 -10.71 -21.84
N ASN A 10 14.62 -9.81 -22.80
CA ASN A 10 13.41 -9.04 -22.92
C ASN A 10 12.29 -9.93 -23.48
N TRP A 11 11.10 -9.77 -22.92
CA TRP A 11 9.89 -10.38 -23.48
C TRP A 11 9.54 -9.75 -24.83
N SER A 12 9.06 -10.54 -25.77
CA SER A 12 8.40 -10.04 -26.98
C SER A 12 7.09 -9.33 -26.63
N THR A 13 6.59 -8.51 -27.53
CA THR A 13 5.26 -7.86 -27.39
C THR A 13 4.15 -8.89 -27.14
N SER A 14 4.21 -10.06 -27.78
CA SER A 14 3.25 -11.15 -27.61
C SER A 14 3.28 -11.70 -26.18
N GLU A 15 4.46 -12.04 -25.65
CA GLU A 15 4.65 -12.55 -24.29
C GLU A 15 4.21 -11.53 -23.23
N LEU A 16 4.54 -10.24 -23.42
CA LEU A 16 4.04 -9.18 -22.56
C LEU A 16 2.51 -9.08 -22.56
N ALA A 17 1.90 -9.21 -23.75
CA ALA A 17 0.45 -9.18 -23.89
C ALA A 17 -0.22 -10.38 -23.19
N GLU A 18 0.32 -11.58 -23.35
CA GLU A 18 -0.17 -12.80 -22.69
C GLU A 18 -0.05 -12.71 -21.16
N GLY A 19 1.12 -12.34 -20.65
CA GLY A 19 1.36 -12.14 -19.22
C GLY A 19 0.43 -11.09 -18.61
N ARG A 20 0.22 -9.97 -19.35
CA ARG A 20 -0.72 -8.92 -18.98
C ARG A 20 -2.15 -9.45 -18.85
N VAL A 21 -2.64 -10.17 -19.87
CA VAL A 21 -3.99 -10.73 -19.87
C VAL A 21 -4.19 -11.68 -18.69
N ARG A 22 -3.22 -12.56 -18.45
CA ARG A 22 -3.25 -13.49 -17.31
C ARG A 22 -3.28 -12.76 -15.97
N SER A 23 -2.42 -11.77 -15.78
CA SER A 23 -2.37 -10.95 -14.56
C SER A 23 -3.69 -10.21 -14.32
N GLU A 24 -4.29 -9.63 -15.37
CA GLU A 24 -5.57 -8.95 -15.29
C GLU A 24 -6.74 -9.90 -14.95
N GLN A 25 -6.74 -11.10 -15.52
CA GLN A 25 -7.76 -12.12 -15.20
C GLN A 25 -7.72 -12.50 -13.72
N LEU A 26 -6.53 -12.75 -13.16
CA LEU A 26 -6.36 -13.05 -11.74
C LEU A 26 -6.82 -11.89 -10.85
N PHE A 27 -6.44 -10.67 -11.21
CA PHE A 27 -6.89 -9.47 -10.50
C PHE A 27 -8.42 -9.31 -10.52
N ARG A 28 -9.05 -9.52 -11.67
CA ARG A 28 -10.52 -9.45 -11.81
C ARG A 28 -11.22 -10.51 -10.95
N LYS A 29 -10.68 -11.74 -10.94
CA LYS A 29 -11.20 -12.82 -10.11
C LYS A 29 -11.16 -12.44 -8.62
N GLU A 30 -9.98 -12.04 -8.13
CA GLU A 30 -9.81 -11.59 -6.73
C GLU A 30 -10.79 -10.46 -6.37
N ARG A 31 -10.93 -9.45 -7.24
CA ARG A 31 -11.82 -8.31 -6.97
C ARG A 31 -13.30 -8.67 -6.91
N LYS A 32 -13.75 -9.61 -7.76
CA LYS A 32 -15.15 -10.03 -7.80
C LYS A 32 -15.51 -11.00 -6.67
N GLU A 33 -14.63 -11.92 -6.35
CA GLU A 33 -14.90 -12.97 -5.37
C GLU A 33 -14.63 -12.52 -3.93
N GLU A 34 -13.51 -11.83 -3.69
CA GLU A 34 -13.09 -11.44 -2.34
C GLU A 34 -13.58 -10.02 -1.95
N GLY A 35 -13.90 -9.19 -2.95
CA GLY A 35 -14.24 -7.78 -2.73
C GLY A 35 -15.43 -7.55 -1.81
N PRO A 36 -16.61 -8.11 -2.12
CA PRO A 36 -17.81 -7.93 -1.30
C PRO A 36 -17.66 -8.52 0.10
N ARG A 37 -17.07 -9.71 0.19
CA ARG A 37 -16.85 -10.42 1.46
C ARG A 37 -15.92 -9.63 2.39
N ALA A 38 -14.79 -9.14 1.86
CA ALA A 38 -13.86 -8.34 2.64
C ALA A 38 -14.46 -7.00 3.09
N PHE A 39 -15.36 -6.40 2.29
CA PHE A 39 -16.07 -5.20 2.72
C PHE A 39 -17.04 -5.51 3.87
N GLU A 40 -17.81 -6.58 3.76
CA GLU A 40 -18.75 -7.03 4.79
C GLU A 40 -18.03 -7.32 6.13
N GLU A 41 -16.90 -8.00 6.08
CA GLU A 41 -16.07 -8.29 7.27
C GLU A 41 -15.62 -6.99 7.96
N VAL A 42 -15.07 -6.03 7.20
CA VAL A 42 -14.63 -4.74 7.75
C VAL A 42 -15.82 -3.92 8.25
N TYR A 43 -16.95 -3.95 7.56
CA TYR A 43 -18.16 -3.25 7.99
C TYR A 43 -18.65 -3.76 9.36
N ARG A 44 -18.72 -5.09 9.54
CA ARG A 44 -19.10 -5.70 10.81
C ARG A 44 -18.13 -5.40 11.96
N GLU A 45 -16.86 -5.17 11.63
CA GLU A 45 -15.85 -4.77 12.62
C GLU A 45 -16.04 -3.33 13.09
N VAL A 46 -16.41 -2.41 12.21
CA VAL A 46 -16.45 -0.97 12.50
C VAL A 46 -17.80 -0.49 13.01
N GLU A 47 -18.90 -1.12 12.60
CA GLU A 47 -20.26 -0.69 12.99
C GLU A 47 -20.45 -0.58 14.51
N PRO A 48 -20.05 -1.55 15.35
CA PRO A 48 -20.19 -1.42 16.79
C PRO A 48 -19.44 -0.22 17.36
N ARG A 49 -18.30 0.12 16.80
CA ARG A 49 -17.50 1.27 17.22
C ARG A 49 -18.14 2.61 16.83
N VAL A 50 -18.81 2.66 15.69
CA VAL A 50 -19.60 3.84 15.30
C VAL A 50 -20.79 4.02 16.25
N ARG A 51 -21.48 2.94 16.61
CA ARG A 51 -22.57 2.97 17.58
C ARG A 51 -22.10 3.46 18.95
N GLU A 52 -20.99 2.91 19.46
CA GLU A 52 -20.36 3.35 20.71
C GLU A 52 -20.00 4.83 20.66
N ALA A 53 -19.44 5.34 19.56
CA ALA A 53 -19.09 6.74 19.42
C ALA A 53 -20.32 7.65 19.48
N LEU A 54 -21.45 7.27 18.86
CA LEU A 54 -22.69 8.00 18.96
C LEU A 54 -23.30 7.92 20.38
N GLU A 55 -23.23 6.77 21.03
CA GLU A 55 -23.69 6.60 22.42
C GLU A 55 -22.94 7.50 23.40
N VAL A 56 -21.61 7.46 23.36
CA VAL A 56 -20.72 8.23 24.24
C VAL A 56 -20.93 9.74 24.06
N THR A 57 -21.27 10.17 22.85
CA THR A 57 -21.51 11.59 22.53
C THR A 57 -22.99 12.01 22.57
N GLY A 58 -23.87 11.13 23.08
CA GLY A 58 -25.32 11.39 23.10
C GLY A 58 -25.86 11.73 21.71
N ASP A 59 -25.55 10.90 20.73
CA ASP A 59 -25.86 11.09 19.31
C ASP A 59 -25.31 12.43 18.76
N LEU A 60 -24.09 12.79 19.18
CA LEU A 60 -23.33 14.01 18.86
C LEU A 60 -23.91 15.31 19.46
N LEU A 61 -25.00 15.26 20.19
CA LEU A 61 -25.56 16.43 20.89
C LEU A 61 -24.68 16.87 22.07
N ASN A 62 -23.97 15.91 22.69
CA ASN A 62 -23.08 16.12 23.83
C ASN A 62 -21.61 15.82 23.42
N LEU A 63 -21.22 16.15 22.20
CA LEU A 63 -19.83 16.00 21.76
C LEU A 63 -18.99 17.08 22.42
N ASP A 64 -18.27 16.72 23.47
CA ASP A 64 -17.34 17.56 24.25
C ASP A 64 -16.05 16.79 24.57
N GLY A 65 -15.15 17.39 25.35
CA GLY A 65 -13.90 16.78 25.75
C GLY A 65 -14.02 15.48 26.53
N GLN A 66 -15.16 15.21 27.20
CA GLN A 66 -15.38 13.99 27.98
C GLN A 66 -15.36 12.74 27.12
N ALA A 67 -15.79 12.82 25.84
CA ALA A 67 -15.72 11.71 24.91
C ALA A 67 -14.27 11.20 24.71
N PHE A 68 -13.29 12.11 24.66
CA PHE A 68 -11.87 11.78 24.49
C PHE A 68 -11.19 11.39 25.81
N ILE A 69 -11.73 11.81 26.95
CA ILE A 69 -11.31 11.32 28.27
C ILE A 69 -11.77 9.87 28.44
N TYR A 70 -12.98 9.54 27.98
CA TYR A 70 -13.51 8.18 27.98
C TYR A 70 -12.69 7.24 27.07
N ASP A 71 -12.50 7.62 25.81
CA ASP A 71 -11.62 6.91 24.86
C ASP A 71 -10.75 7.90 24.06
N PRO A 72 -9.45 8.06 24.43
CA PRO A 72 -8.53 8.96 23.74
C PRO A 72 -8.28 8.58 22.28
N THR A 73 -8.83 7.49 21.78
CA THR A 73 -8.71 7.02 20.38
C THR A 73 -10.00 7.16 19.58
N ILE A 74 -11.12 7.56 20.21
CA ILE A 74 -12.44 7.68 19.59
C ILE A 74 -12.47 8.68 18.42
N TRP A 75 -11.55 9.65 18.43
CA TRP A 75 -11.37 10.61 17.34
C TRP A 75 -11.19 9.93 15.97
N ARG A 76 -10.64 8.73 15.94
CA ARG A 76 -10.45 7.96 14.71
C ARG A 76 -11.77 7.55 14.06
N ILE A 77 -12.82 7.46 14.87
CA ILE A 77 -14.18 7.20 14.41
C ILE A 77 -14.89 8.53 14.14
N LEU A 78 -14.77 9.49 15.08
CA LEU A 78 -15.46 10.78 15.00
C LEU A 78 -15.02 11.62 13.80
N ARG A 79 -13.80 11.48 13.28
CA ARG A 79 -13.42 12.15 12.03
C ARG A 79 -14.27 11.72 10.81
N TYR A 80 -15.01 10.60 10.91
CA TYR A 80 -15.94 10.14 9.89
C TYR A 80 -17.37 10.67 10.05
N VAL A 81 -17.69 11.36 11.13
CA VAL A 81 -18.96 12.10 11.25
C VAL A 81 -18.88 13.47 10.56
N CYS A 82 -17.71 13.89 10.14
CA CYS A 82 -17.46 15.14 9.41
C CYS A 82 -17.88 15.06 7.93
N ALA A 83 -18.07 16.20 7.28
CA ALA A 83 -18.37 16.31 5.85
C ALA A 83 -17.45 17.33 5.13
N PRO A 84 -16.56 16.85 4.25
CA PRO A 84 -16.19 15.43 4.05
C PRO A 84 -15.52 14.82 5.28
N PRO A 85 -15.42 13.48 5.37
CA PRO A 85 -14.61 12.86 6.42
C PRO A 85 -13.20 13.43 6.45
N VAL A 86 -12.73 13.83 7.63
CA VAL A 86 -11.44 14.51 7.82
C VAL A 86 -10.32 13.47 7.88
N SER A 87 -9.21 13.71 7.19
CA SER A 87 -8.02 12.85 7.32
C SER A 87 -7.35 13.04 8.69
N GLU A 88 -6.48 12.11 9.09
CA GLU A 88 -5.70 12.27 10.33
C GLU A 88 -4.85 13.55 10.29
N GLU A 89 -4.19 13.81 9.16
CA GLU A 89 -3.32 14.98 8.98
C GLU A 89 -4.13 16.28 8.98
N ASP A 90 -5.31 16.30 8.34
CA ASP A 90 -6.19 17.46 8.36
C ASP A 90 -6.68 17.76 9.79
N LEU A 91 -7.10 16.73 10.55
CA LEU A 91 -7.53 16.93 11.94
C LEU A 91 -6.39 17.47 12.81
N TRP A 92 -5.17 16.94 12.67
CA TRP A 92 -4.01 17.47 13.38
C TRP A 92 -3.69 18.92 13.01
N THR A 93 -3.91 19.27 11.74
CA THR A 93 -3.71 20.67 11.27
C THR A 93 -4.77 21.58 11.85
N LEU A 94 -6.03 21.15 11.89
CA LEU A 94 -7.14 21.94 12.45
C LEU A 94 -7.01 22.13 13.96
N VAL A 95 -6.57 21.12 14.69
CA VAL A 95 -6.30 21.17 16.14
C VAL A 95 -4.93 21.80 16.46
N GLY A 96 -4.06 21.98 15.44
CA GLY A 96 -2.73 22.59 15.62
C GLY A 96 -1.65 21.66 16.18
N GLN A 97 -1.95 20.40 16.49
CA GLN A 97 -1.00 19.45 17.07
C GLN A 97 -1.21 18.01 16.57
N LYS A 98 -0.09 17.32 16.32
CA LYS A 98 -0.08 15.91 15.99
C LYS A 98 -0.20 15.06 17.25
N PHE A 99 -1.14 14.10 17.25
CA PHE A 99 -1.33 13.15 18.34
C PHE A 99 -1.67 11.74 17.85
N ARG A 100 -1.40 10.75 18.66
CA ARG A 100 -1.84 9.36 18.46
C ARG A 100 -3.08 9.04 19.29
N THR A 101 -3.14 9.64 20.47
CA THR A 101 -4.27 9.71 21.40
C THR A 101 -4.48 11.16 21.73
N VAL A 102 -5.71 11.64 21.84
CA VAL A 102 -5.98 13.05 22.13
C VAL A 102 -5.42 13.39 23.51
N PRO A 103 -4.51 14.38 23.63
CA PRO A 103 -4.01 14.84 24.94
C PRO A 103 -5.15 15.48 25.73
N ALA A 104 -5.07 15.41 27.08
CA ALA A 104 -6.13 15.92 27.94
C ALA A 104 -6.41 17.41 27.78
N ASP A 105 -5.39 18.21 27.48
CA ASP A 105 -5.47 19.64 27.23
C ASP A 105 -6.06 20.02 25.87
N LEU A 106 -6.17 19.06 24.95
CA LEU A 106 -6.74 19.25 23.61
C LEU A 106 -8.12 18.59 23.40
N CYS A 107 -8.69 17.99 24.44
CA CYS A 107 -9.96 17.27 24.33
C CYS A 107 -11.11 18.17 23.88
N ASP A 108 -11.28 19.32 24.51
CA ASP A 108 -12.36 20.26 24.21
C ASP A 108 -12.16 20.93 22.84
N GLU A 109 -10.93 21.32 22.49
CA GLU A 109 -10.60 21.88 21.17
C GLU A 109 -10.84 20.87 20.05
N THR A 110 -10.47 19.61 20.26
CA THR A 110 -10.72 18.53 19.28
C THR A 110 -12.23 18.32 19.09
N ALA A 111 -13.02 18.37 20.17
CA ALA A 111 -14.49 18.27 20.08
C ALA A 111 -15.09 19.46 19.31
N GLU A 112 -14.62 20.66 19.56
CA GLU A 112 -15.07 21.87 18.87
C GLU A 112 -14.79 21.82 17.38
N VAL A 113 -13.55 21.48 16.99
CA VAL A 113 -13.18 21.28 15.60
C VAL A 113 -14.07 20.27 14.88
N ILE A 114 -14.36 19.13 15.51
CA ILE A 114 -15.24 18.12 14.90
C ILE A 114 -16.67 18.63 14.77
N ARG A 115 -17.19 19.39 15.74
CA ARG A 115 -18.52 20.02 15.67
C ARG A 115 -18.63 21.04 14.53
N GLU A 116 -17.59 21.84 14.31
CA GLU A 116 -17.55 22.85 13.24
C GLU A 116 -17.65 22.25 11.83
N VAL A 117 -17.11 21.05 11.65
CA VAL A 117 -17.10 20.35 10.34
C VAL A 117 -18.03 19.15 10.28
N LEU A 118 -18.99 19.08 11.21
CA LEU A 118 -19.97 17.99 11.29
C LEU A 118 -20.83 17.91 10.02
N ASP A 119 -21.16 16.70 9.59
CA ASP A 119 -22.02 16.48 8.41
C ASP A 119 -23.47 16.87 8.69
N PRO A 120 -23.95 17.96 8.09
CA PRO A 120 -25.31 18.46 8.34
C PRO A 120 -26.40 17.60 7.71
N VAL A 121 -26.05 16.72 6.77
CA VAL A 121 -27.01 15.84 6.08
C VAL A 121 -27.26 14.56 6.88
N ARG A 122 -26.19 13.91 7.33
CA ARG A 122 -26.31 12.67 8.12
C ARG A 122 -26.76 12.91 9.55
N PHE A 123 -26.43 14.07 10.11
CA PHE A 123 -26.66 14.43 11.51
C PHE A 123 -27.49 15.71 11.64
N ALA A 124 -28.55 15.85 10.82
CA ALA A 124 -29.41 17.03 10.78
C ALA A 124 -29.99 17.39 12.15
N TRP A 125 -30.31 16.40 12.97
CA TRP A 125 -30.84 16.59 14.32
C TRP A 125 -29.95 17.40 15.27
N VAL A 126 -28.61 17.40 15.01
CA VAL A 126 -27.68 18.18 15.85
C VAL A 126 -27.90 19.67 15.65
N ALA A 127 -28.07 20.13 14.40
CA ALA A 127 -28.38 21.54 14.10
C ALA A 127 -29.79 21.93 14.60
N GLU A 128 -30.71 20.98 14.66
CA GLU A 128 -32.07 21.18 15.15
C GLU A 128 -32.15 21.10 16.70
N GLY A 129 -31.10 20.70 17.37
CA GLY A 129 -31.02 20.57 18.84
C GLY A 129 -32.00 19.52 19.43
N ARG A 130 -32.29 18.48 18.66
CA ARG A 130 -33.23 17.41 19.08
C ARG A 130 -32.53 16.03 19.05
N GLN A 131 -33.15 15.07 19.69
CA GLN A 131 -32.71 13.66 19.54
C GLN A 131 -33.09 13.13 18.16
N PRO A 132 -32.25 12.26 17.55
CA PRO A 132 -32.64 11.56 16.34
C PRO A 132 -33.78 10.56 16.61
N ASN A 133 -34.62 10.32 15.62
CA ASN A 133 -35.43 9.12 15.65
C ASN A 133 -34.63 7.89 15.25
N GLU A 134 -35.19 6.70 15.47
CA GLU A 134 -34.47 5.43 15.24
C GLU A 134 -33.99 5.29 13.77
N THR A 135 -34.84 5.71 12.79
CA THR A 135 -34.47 5.64 11.37
C THR A 135 -33.34 6.57 11.01
N GLU A 136 -33.33 7.78 11.54
CA GLU A 136 -32.23 8.75 11.35
C GLU A 136 -30.93 8.20 11.94
N ARG A 137 -31.01 7.69 13.18
CA ARG A 137 -29.85 7.12 13.87
C ARG A 137 -29.27 5.92 13.12
N GLU A 138 -30.10 4.96 12.73
CA GLU A 138 -29.67 3.77 11.99
C GLU A 138 -29.09 4.13 10.61
N SER A 139 -29.69 5.09 9.90
CA SER A 139 -29.16 5.58 8.62
C SER A 139 -27.80 6.21 8.77
N ALA A 140 -27.60 7.01 9.81
CA ALA A 140 -26.32 7.66 10.09
C ALA A 140 -25.23 6.65 10.50
N VAL A 141 -25.58 5.65 11.33
CA VAL A 141 -24.68 4.53 11.68
C VAL A 141 -24.27 3.79 10.42
N MET A 142 -25.22 3.39 9.58
CA MET A 142 -24.95 2.65 8.35
C MET A 142 -24.02 3.44 7.42
N ALA A 143 -24.33 4.71 7.16
CA ALA A 143 -23.57 5.54 6.25
C ALA A 143 -22.15 5.81 6.77
N THR A 144 -22.00 6.13 8.06
CA THR A 144 -20.70 6.37 8.69
C THR A 144 -19.84 5.11 8.71
N SER A 145 -20.43 3.96 9.06
CA SER A 145 -19.77 2.66 9.04
C SER A 145 -19.29 2.28 7.64
N ALA A 146 -20.11 2.55 6.61
CA ALA A 146 -19.73 2.29 5.22
C ALA A 146 -18.54 3.15 4.76
N LEU A 147 -18.50 4.43 5.12
CA LEU A 147 -17.38 5.33 4.83
C LEU A 147 -16.09 4.85 5.51
N LEU A 148 -16.16 4.53 6.79
CA LEU A 148 -15.02 4.03 7.57
C LEU A 148 -14.54 2.67 7.04
N ALA A 149 -15.46 1.74 6.77
CA ALA A 149 -15.13 0.42 6.23
C ALA A 149 -14.45 0.51 4.86
N LEU A 150 -14.92 1.41 3.99
CA LEU A 150 -14.32 1.64 2.68
C LEU A 150 -12.86 2.09 2.79
N GLU A 151 -12.57 3.04 3.67
CA GLU A 151 -11.22 3.58 3.82
C GLU A 151 -10.28 2.56 4.47
N LEU A 152 -10.73 1.85 5.51
CA LEU A 152 -9.96 0.77 6.13
C LEU A 152 -9.67 -0.35 5.13
N LEU A 153 -10.67 -0.76 4.34
CA LEU A 153 -10.48 -1.79 3.32
C LEU A 153 -9.48 -1.35 2.25
N ARG A 154 -9.55 -0.10 1.79
CA ARG A 154 -8.59 0.47 0.83
C ARG A 154 -7.16 0.45 1.37
N THR A 155 -7.00 0.82 2.63
CA THR A 155 -5.70 0.84 3.30
C THR A 155 -5.15 -0.56 3.53
N ARG A 156 -5.98 -1.48 4.05
CA ARG A 156 -5.62 -2.90 4.24
C ARG A 156 -5.21 -3.55 2.93
N ARG A 157 -5.99 -3.38 1.86
CA ARG A 157 -5.68 -3.96 0.54
C ARG A 157 -4.36 -3.46 -0.04
N ARG A 158 -4.06 -2.16 0.08
CA ARG A 158 -2.77 -1.63 -0.39
C ARG A 158 -1.60 -2.28 0.34
N GLY A 159 -1.65 -2.33 1.67
CA GLY A 159 -0.59 -2.94 2.47
C GLY A 159 -0.49 -4.45 2.30
N THR A 160 -1.62 -5.16 2.23
CA THR A 160 -1.64 -6.63 2.09
C THR A 160 -1.15 -7.08 0.72
N ALA A 161 -1.57 -6.43 -0.37
CA ALA A 161 -1.17 -6.82 -1.72
C ALA A 161 0.36 -6.66 -1.93
N SER A 162 0.94 -5.56 -1.48
CA SER A 162 2.39 -5.35 -1.56
C SER A 162 3.15 -6.38 -0.72
N LYS A 163 2.78 -6.53 0.55
CA LYS A 163 3.42 -7.49 1.46
C LYS A 163 3.29 -8.94 0.98
N ARG A 164 2.12 -9.32 0.41
CA ARG A 164 1.93 -10.65 -0.16
C ARG A 164 2.87 -10.88 -1.33
N GLN A 165 2.97 -9.91 -2.25
CA GLN A 165 3.86 -10.01 -3.41
C GLN A 165 5.34 -10.10 -2.98
N GLU A 166 5.77 -9.28 -2.05
CA GLU A 166 7.14 -9.33 -1.49
C GLU A 166 7.41 -10.68 -0.80
N ALA A 167 6.43 -11.22 -0.05
CA ALA A 167 6.57 -12.53 0.60
C ALA A 167 6.64 -13.68 -0.41
N GLU A 168 5.86 -13.65 -1.49
CA GLU A 168 5.92 -14.65 -2.56
C GLU A 168 7.27 -14.62 -3.30
N VAL A 169 7.81 -13.42 -3.56
CA VAL A 169 9.17 -13.27 -4.13
C VAL A 169 10.22 -13.82 -3.16
N ALA A 170 10.14 -13.49 -1.87
CA ALA A 170 11.05 -14.01 -0.86
C ALA A 170 11.02 -15.55 -0.79
N ALA A 171 9.82 -16.14 -0.75
CA ALA A 171 9.66 -17.59 -0.72
C ALA A 171 10.23 -18.27 -1.99
N ALA A 172 10.05 -17.64 -3.16
CA ALA A 172 10.63 -18.15 -4.41
C ALA A 172 12.17 -18.13 -4.38
N LEU A 173 12.78 -17.10 -3.80
CA LEU A 173 14.23 -16.99 -3.62
C LEU A 173 14.77 -18.00 -2.62
N GLU A 174 14.09 -18.19 -1.49
CA GLU A 174 14.44 -19.23 -0.51
C GLU A 174 14.36 -20.63 -1.16
N GLY A 175 13.38 -20.85 -2.02
CA GLY A 175 13.19 -22.11 -2.77
C GLY A 175 14.37 -22.48 -3.68
N ILE A 176 15.15 -21.50 -4.14
CA ILE A 176 16.37 -21.70 -4.95
C ILE A 176 17.67 -21.50 -4.15
N GLY A 177 17.56 -21.53 -2.81
CA GLY A 177 18.71 -21.54 -1.90
C GLY A 177 19.31 -20.16 -1.58
N TYR A 178 18.61 -19.06 -1.85
CA TYR A 178 19.01 -17.75 -1.36
C TYR A 178 18.61 -17.58 0.10
N VAL A 179 19.46 -16.89 0.87
CA VAL A 179 19.28 -16.72 2.32
C VAL A 179 18.82 -15.30 2.65
N LEU A 180 17.83 -15.17 3.54
CA LEU A 180 17.37 -13.88 4.01
C LEU A 180 18.39 -13.22 4.93
N ASP A 181 18.89 -12.04 4.57
CA ASP A 181 19.66 -11.16 5.45
C ASP A 181 18.71 -10.29 6.27
N ALA A 182 18.74 -10.47 7.59
CA ALA A 182 17.91 -9.70 8.53
C ALA A 182 18.44 -8.29 8.81
N LYS A 183 19.64 -7.94 8.34
CA LYS A 183 20.24 -6.61 8.52
C LYS A 183 19.39 -5.53 7.81
N ARG A 184 19.34 -4.33 8.37
CA ARG A 184 18.51 -3.23 7.88
C ARG A 184 19.26 -1.97 7.43
N GLY A 185 20.59 -1.97 7.45
CA GLY A 185 21.40 -0.83 7.01
C GLY A 185 21.29 -0.60 5.50
N ASP A 186 21.53 0.63 5.04
CA ASP A 186 21.49 1.00 3.62
C ASP A 186 22.55 0.22 2.82
N ILE A 187 22.27 -0.05 1.54
CA ILE A 187 23.18 -0.74 0.61
C ILE A 187 23.81 0.32 -0.30
N ASP A 188 24.88 0.95 0.16
CA ASP A 188 25.63 1.92 -0.62
C ASP A 188 26.87 1.30 -1.28
N VAL A 189 27.29 0.15 -0.80
CA VAL A 189 28.30 -0.73 -1.42
C VAL A 189 27.77 -2.15 -1.50
N LEU A 190 28.13 -2.85 -2.57
CA LEU A 190 27.54 -4.17 -2.87
C LEU A 190 27.85 -5.21 -1.79
N ASP A 191 29.01 -5.14 -1.14
CA ASP A 191 29.46 -6.12 -0.15
C ASP A 191 28.76 -6.01 1.22
N VAL A 192 27.88 -5.02 1.40
CA VAL A 192 26.97 -4.95 2.56
C VAL A 192 25.98 -6.12 2.55
N LEU A 193 25.60 -6.61 1.37
CA LEU A 193 24.77 -7.81 1.20
C LEU A 193 25.66 -8.94 0.66
N GLU A 194 25.73 -10.04 1.37
CA GLU A 194 26.54 -11.21 0.99
C GLU A 194 26.00 -11.88 -0.28
N ARG A 195 26.88 -12.50 -1.07
CA ARG A 195 26.49 -13.24 -2.29
C ARG A 195 25.57 -14.41 -1.92
N GLY A 196 24.53 -14.61 -2.71
CA GLY A 196 23.50 -15.61 -2.42
C GLY A 196 22.52 -15.20 -1.32
N HIS A 197 22.53 -13.93 -0.92
CA HIS A 197 21.60 -13.39 0.06
C HIS A 197 20.65 -12.36 -0.57
N PHE A 198 19.47 -12.24 0.02
CA PHE A 198 18.50 -11.19 -0.27
C PHE A 198 18.02 -10.54 1.03
N SER A 199 17.43 -9.37 0.96
CA SER A 199 16.78 -8.77 2.13
C SER A 199 15.37 -8.26 1.81
N LYS A 200 14.60 -7.98 2.88
CA LYS A 200 13.36 -7.20 2.78
C LYS A 200 13.69 -5.75 2.43
N GLU A 201 12.66 -4.90 2.32
CA GLU A 201 12.81 -3.49 1.95
C GLU A 201 14.03 -2.84 2.63
N ARG A 202 14.95 -2.34 1.80
CA ARG A 202 16.13 -1.56 2.21
C ARG A 202 16.36 -0.41 1.24
N LYS A 203 17.07 0.62 1.67
CA LYS A 203 17.56 1.60 0.73
C LYS A 203 18.81 1.04 -0.01
N VAL A 204 18.81 1.23 -1.30
CA VAL A 204 19.89 0.91 -2.22
C VAL A 204 20.29 2.23 -2.88
N ALA A 205 21.51 2.69 -2.65
CA ALA A 205 21.99 4.00 -3.09
C ALA A 205 20.96 5.13 -2.79
N GLY A 206 20.46 5.15 -1.55
CA GLY A 206 19.50 6.14 -1.06
C GLY A 206 18.03 5.93 -1.49
N ALA A 207 17.74 5.10 -2.50
CA ALA A 207 16.38 4.80 -2.96
C ALA A 207 15.87 3.47 -2.38
N LYS A 208 14.63 3.43 -1.90
CA LYS A 208 14.02 2.21 -1.37
C LYS A 208 13.90 1.14 -2.45
N CYS A 209 14.31 -0.09 -2.13
CA CYS A 209 14.17 -1.28 -2.93
C CYS A 209 13.35 -2.31 -2.15
N ASP A 210 12.32 -2.88 -2.77
CA ASP A 210 11.39 -3.79 -2.08
C ASP A 210 12.10 -5.12 -1.72
N VAL A 211 12.88 -5.71 -2.66
CA VAL A 211 13.66 -6.94 -2.43
C VAL A 211 15.01 -6.85 -3.14
N PRO A 212 16.06 -6.33 -2.49
CA PRO A 212 17.41 -6.37 -3.04
C PRO A 212 18.05 -7.76 -2.86
N ILE A 213 18.72 -8.27 -3.92
CA ILE A 213 19.37 -9.58 -3.97
C ILE A 213 20.81 -9.40 -4.41
N ARG A 214 21.74 -9.98 -3.67
CA ARG A 214 23.13 -10.14 -4.13
C ARG A 214 23.29 -11.46 -4.85
N LEU A 215 23.40 -11.42 -6.16
CA LEU A 215 23.57 -12.61 -6.98
C LEU A 215 24.92 -13.32 -6.69
N LYS A 216 25.01 -14.59 -7.02
CA LYS A 216 26.23 -15.37 -6.79
C LYS A 216 27.43 -14.87 -7.60
N ASP A 217 27.19 -14.27 -8.77
CA ASP A 217 28.23 -13.60 -9.56
C ASP A 217 28.69 -12.26 -8.98
N GLY A 218 28.03 -11.78 -7.94
CA GLY A 218 28.36 -10.55 -7.23
C GLY A 218 27.61 -9.30 -7.69
N ARG A 219 26.74 -9.38 -8.68
CA ARG A 219 25.85 -8.26 -9.07
C ARG A 219 24.69 -8.12 -8.10
N LEU A 220 24.09 -6.94 -8.07
CA LEU A 220 22.86 -6.66 -7.35
C LEU A 220 21.67 -6.80 -8.31
N LEU A 221 20.66 -7.55 -7.91
CA LEU A 221 19.36 -7.55 -8.54
C LEU A 221 18.39 -6.78 -7.64
N ALA A 222 17.97 -5.59 -8.07
CA ALA A 222 17.05 -4.73 -7.32
C ALA A 222 15.63 -4.98 -7.81
N ILE A 223 14.82 -5.67 -6.99
CA ILE A 223 13.44 -6.00 -7.32
C ILE A 223 12.46 -5.00 -6.70
N GLU A 224 11.60 -4.45 -7.54
CA GLU A 224 10.42 -3.67 -7.17
C GLU A 224 9.15 -4.51 -7.35
N CYS A 225 8.32 -4.57 -6.33
CA CYS A 225 7.03 -5.27 -6.33
C CYS A 225 5.90 -4.27 -6.58
N LYS A 226 5.16 -4.41 -7.67
CA LYS A 226 4.13 -3.42 -8.03
C LYS A 226 2.80 -4.07 -8.42
N VAL A 227 1.75 -3.65 -7.72
CA VAL A 227 0.37 -4.02 -8.04
C VAL A 227 -0.34 -2.82 -8.66
N SER A 228 -0.90 -2.96 -9.85
CA SER A 228 -1.64 -1.89 -10.53
C SER A 228 -3.12 -2.21 -10.67
N ASN A 229 -3.97 -1.23 -10.34
CA ASN A 229 -5.43 -1.36 -10.48
C ASN A 229 -5.94 -0.97 -11.87
N GLY A 230 -5.08 -0.46 -12.74
CA GLY A 230 -5.48 -0.03 -14.09
C GLY A 230 -4.40 0.74 -14.84
N PRO A 231 -4.61 0.98 -16.14
CA PRO A 231 -3.61 1.56 -17.05
C PRO A 231 -2.98 2.88 -16.59
N LYS A 232 -3.77 3.82 -16.08
CA LYS A 232 -3.23 5.10 -15.54
C LYS A 232 -2.25 4.90 -14.39
N ASN A 233 -2.55 3.95 -13.50
CA ASN A 233 -1.67 3.63 -12.39
C ASN A 233 -0.39 2.91 -12.83
N SER A 234 -0.43 2.14 -13.91
CA SER A 234 0.73 1.42 -14.43
C SER A 234 1.85 2.38 -14.83
N TRP A 235 1.54 3.47 -15.52
CA TRP A 235 2.51 4.50 -15.91
C TRP A 235 3.17 5.16 -14.71
N LYS A 236 2.37 5.52 -13.66
CA LYS A 236 2.93 6.08 -12.44
C LYS A 236 3.87 5.08 -11.74
N ARG A 237 3.38 3.86 -11.53
CA ARG A 237 4.09 2.85 -10.75
C ARG A 237 5.32 2.29 -11.45
N LEU A 238 5.21 2.00 -12.75
CA LEU A 238 6.29 1.35 -13.48
C LEU A 238 7.31 2.37 -14.00
N ILE A 239 6.86 3.41 -14.70
CA ILE A 239 7.76 4.35 -15.34
C ILE A 239 8.33 5.37 -14.34
N ARG A 240 7.46 6.03 -13.55
CA ARG A 240 7.93 7.09 -12.65
C ARG A 240 8.61 6.53 -11.39
N GLU A 241 8.00 5.54 -10.75
CA GLU A 241 8.52 5.01 -9.49
C GLU A 241 9.67 4.02 -9.74
N CYS A 242 9.46 2.95 -10.54
CA CYS A 242 10.52 1.97 -10.79
C CYS A 242 11.61 2.50 -11.72
N GLY A 243 11.23 3.17 -12.82
CA GLY A 243 12.18 3.74 -13.77
C GLY A 243 13.10 4.78 -13.13
N GLY A 244 12.55 5.67 -12.31
CA GLY A 244 13.35 6.66 -11.56
C GLY A 244 14.32 6.03 -10.57
N LYS A 245 13.91 4.97 -9.86
CA LYS A 245 14.80 4.21 -8.96
C LYS A 245 15.88 3.45 -9.75
N SER A 246 15.50 2.80 -10.85
CA SER A 246 16.44 2.10 -11.73
C SER A 246 17.55 3.01 -12.22
N GLU A 247 17.22 4.23 -12.61
CA GLU A 247 18.21 5.22 -13.01
C GLU A 247 19.15 5.58 -11.87
N THR A 248 18.64 5.83 -10.65
CA THR A 248 19.45 6.10 -9.46
C THR A 248 20.43 4.96 -9.16
N TRP A 249 19.96 3.71 -9.20
CA TRP A 249 20.81 2.53 -8.92
C TRP A 249 21.86 2.34 -10.00
N ARG A 250 21.50 2.54 -11.27
CA ARG A 250 22.43 2.43 -12.38
C ARG A 250 23.51 3.52 -12.37
N GLN A 251 23.15 4.73 -11.99
CA GLN A 251 24.13 5.81 -11.80
C GLN A 251 25.15 5.49 -10.71
N HIS A 252 24.72 4.81 -9.64
CA HIS A 252 25.58 4.48 -8.52
C HIS A 252 26.42 3.20 -8.73
N PHE A 253 25.82 2.13 -9.23
CA PHE A 253 26.46 0.81 -9.36
C PHE A 253 26.85 0.44 -10.81
N GLY A 254 26.50 1.25 -11.79
CA GLY A 254 26.78 0.99 -13.20
C GLY A 254 26.13 -0.31 -13.68
N THR A 255 26.94 -1.14 -14.36
CA THR A 255 26.53 -2.45 -14.89
C THR A 255 26.44 -3.54 -13.82
N GLN A 256 26.80 -3.24 -12.58
CA GLN A 256 26.73 -4.19 -11.48
C GLN A 256 25.34 -4.25 -10.82
N VAL A 257 24.38 -3.46 -11.29
CA VAL A 257 22.99 -3.54 -10.85
C VAL A 257 22.07 -3.86 -12.01
N MET A 258 21.10 -4.72 -11.75
CA MET A 258 19.96 -5.02 -12.62
C MET A 258 18.68 -4.64 -11.89
N SER A 259 17.80 -3.93 -12.58
CA SER A 259 16.51 -3.49 -12.02
C SER A 259 15.38 -4.37 -12.57
N VAL A 260 14.64 -4.99 -11.68
CA VAL A 260 13.53 -5.88 -12.01
C VAL A 260 12.23 -5.33 -11.41
N ALA A 261 11.16 -5.40 -12.18
CA ALA A 261 9.81 -5.15 -11.69
C ALA A 261 9.00 -6.45 -11.71
N VAL A 262 8.56 -6.91 -10.53
CA VAL A 262 7.57 -7.99 -10.41
C VAL A 262 6.19 -7.36 -10.36
N LEU A 263 5.33 -7.75 -11.29
CA LEU A 263 4.07 -7.07 -11.58
C LEU A 263 2.85 -7.95 -11.28
N ALA A 264 1.79 -7.33 -10.75
CA ALA A 264 0.47 -7.93 -10.61
C ALA A 264 -0.64 -6.91 -10.91
N GLY A 265 -1.78 -7.39 -11.42
CA GLY A 265 -2.93 -6.55 -11.73
C GLY A 265 -2.99 -6.09 -13.18
N SER A 266 -3.49 -4.88 -13.42
CA SER A 266 -3.76 -4.36 -14.77
C SER A 266 -2.70 -3.33 -15.17
N PHE A 267 -2.00 -3.61 -16.29
CA PHE A 267 -0.97 -2.75 -16.86
C PHE A 267 -1.29 -2.44 -18.33
N ASP A 268 -0.86 -1.28 -18.78
CA ASP A 268 -0.91 -0.89 -20.19
C ASP A 268 0.25 -1.56 -20.94
N LEU A 269 -0.01 -2.10 -22.14
CA LEU A 269 1.01 -2.82 -22.91
C LEU A 269 2.16 -1.89 -23.33
N SER A 270 1.84 -0.69 -23.80
CA SER A 270 2.87 0.28 -24.18
C SER A 270 3.74 0.74 -23.01
N CYS A 271 3.19 0.72 -21.79
CA CYS A 271 3.93 0.97 -20.56
C CYS A 271 4.95 -0.14 -20.29
N LEU A 272 4.58 -1.42 -20.49
CA LEU A 272 5.46 -2.57 -20.32
C LEU A 272 6.60 -2.56 -21.35
N GLU A 273 6.28 -2.33 -22.61
CA GLU A 273 7.27 -2.20 -23.70
C GLU A 273 8.27 -1.07 -23.42
N ARG A 274 7.77 0.09 -23.00
CA ARG A 274 8.63 1.21 -22.64
C ARG A 274 9.56 0.86 -21.48
N ALA A 275 9.04 0.23 -20.44
CA ALA A 275 9.83 -0.14 -19.25
C ALA A 275 11.05 -1.00 -19.65
N GLN A 276 10.86 -1.99 -20.51
CA GLN A 276 11.95 -2.83 -20.99
C GLN A 276 12.92 -2.10 -21.93
N ASN A 277 12.38 -1.39 -22.91
CA ASN A 277 13.17 -0.88 -24.04
C ASN A 277 13.86 0.45 -23.73
N MET A 278 13.29 1.28 -22.85
CA MET A 278 13.78 2.64 -22.60
C MET A 278 14.27 2.84 -21.17
N ASP A 279 13.59 2.24 -20.19
CA ASP A 279 13.91 2.49 -18.76
C ASP A 279 14.83 1.40 -18.17
N GLY A 280 15.21 0.39 -18.97
CA GLY A 280 16.14 -0.68 -18.55
C GLY A 280 15.62 -1.51 -17.37
N LEU A 281 14.30 -1.72 -17.34
CA LEU A 281 13.63 -2.55 -16.36
C LEU A 281 13.29 -3.91 -16.96
N TRP A 282 13.72 -4.99 -16.32
CA TRP A 282 13.23 -6.32 -16.67
C TRP A 282 11.91 -6.59 -15.95
N VAL A 283 10.92 -7.03 -16.71
CA VAL A 283 9.54 -7.27 -16.21
C VAL A 283 9.36 -8.75 -15.95
N TYR A 284 8.82 -9.07 -14.77
CA TYR A 284 8.36 -10.41 -14.41
C TYR A 284 6.95 -10.33 -13.81
N TRP A 285 6.23 -11.45 -13.83
CA TRP A 285 4.88 -11.51 -13.33
C TRP A 285 4.82 -12.26 -11.99
N GLN A 286 4.03 -11.77 -11.03
CA GLN A 286 3.79 -12.46 -9.77
C GLN A 286 3.23 -13.86 -9.96
N HIS A 287 2.41 -14.07 -10.99
CA HIS A 287 1.83 -15.39 -11.29
C HIS A 287 2.79 -16.35 -11.99
N ASP A 288 3.99 -15.90 -12.32
CA ASP A 288 5.06 -16.69 -12.93
C ASP A 288 6.44 -16.29 -12.39
N LEU A 289 6.61 -16.45 -11.07
CA LEU A 289 7.91 -16.21 -10.42
C LEU A 289 8.96 -17.24 -10.83
N LYS A 290 8.53 -18.37 -11.42
CA LYS A 290 9.46 -19.38 -11.93
C LYS A 290 10.37 -18.81 -13.01
N ALA A 291 9.87 -17.97 -13.91
CA ALA A 291 10.68 -17.32 -14.94
C ALA A 291 11.81 -16.45 -14.33
N LEU A 292 11.55 -15.77 -13.20
CA LEU A 292 12.54 -15.00 -12.48
C LEU A 292 13.58 -15.91 -11.81
N THR A 293 13.14 -16.96 -11.13
CA THR A 293 14.06 -17.88 -10.45
C THR A 293 14.90 -18.66 -11.43
N ASP A 294 14.34 -19.12 -12.56
CA ASP A 294 15.09 -19.80 -13.63
C ASP A 294 16.23 -18.88 -14.16
N PHE A 295 15.94 -17.58 -14.37
CA PHE A 295 17.00 -16.63 -14.73
C PHE A 295 18.08 -16.54 -13.64
N ILE A 296 17.70 -16.39 -12.37
CA ILE A 296 18.65 -16.26 -11.26
C ILE A 296 19.54 -17.51 -11.14
N GLU A 297 19.00 -18.71 -11.34
CA GLU A 297 19.75 -19.96 -11.33
C GLU A 297 20.78 -20.06 -12.47
N THR A 298 20.58 -19.37 -13.59
CA THR A 298 21.59 -19.31 -14.66
C THR A 298 22.83 -18.50 -14.27
N ILE A 299 22.75 -17.75 -13.16
CA ILE A 299 23.84 -16.89 -12.63
C ILE A 299 24.47 -17.62 -11.43
N ALA A 300 25.14 -18.73 -11.71
CA ALA A 300 25.82 -19.52 -10.69
C ALA A 300 27.31 -19.16 -10.60
#